data_2081a490e9a9839e6f7ef7fb1cd59ec0
#
_entry.id   2081a490e9a9839e6f7ef7fb1cd59ec0
#
_cell.length_a   1.000
_cell.length_b   1.000
_cell.length_c   1.000
_cell.angle_alpha   90.00
_cell.angle_beta   90.00
_cell.angle_gamma   90.00
#
_symmetry.space_group_name_H-M   'P 1'
#
loop_
_entity.id
_entity.type
_entity.pdbx_description
1 polymer ?
#
loop_
_entity_poly.entity_id
_entity_poly.type
_entity_poly.pdbx_seq_one_letter_code
_entity_poly.pdbx_strand_id
1 'polypeptide(L)'
;RKDESAVNGYHTIGEIGKTANGVHIENNNGGKLHLNAWYFNKEDFTTQEERKNNALLVNGNYAGITLGDVFVNTQGLDVDKTYNANTFIADKDGNIVGDKINNGQGIDVNKLHSVSGIYKFENFGGKGEYRAIINRDELSGKTLAQSIIYSQRVRNVNLSRILREATTQVFVSGKEGEANGKSLSQLEQLHTNHRDENSQNHTFVIPYYQNFSADLGNNAKLKSNSSGMLIATQRELPNDYGVLGIYTGFENAEQKVNAQRLDLDGNSYYAGLTYNHSFYEDDLTTYFMNLTTKLDYIERDITKTYLGYIGSVSSTAKVFGYGANARVGLSHYLKNDAKITPQIGFNYLGMHSKPFTLNHLGGTREHYYSQNFNFV
;
A
#
# COMPACT_ATOMS: atom_id res chain seq x y z
N ARG A 1 -32.67 -19.84 -0.55
CA ARG A 1 -31.51 -20.73 -0.38
C ARG A 1 -30.32 -19.85 -0.01
N LYS A 2 -29.67 -20.12 1.13
CA LYS A 2 -28.34 -19.54 1.40
C LYS A 2 -27.40 -20.22 0.42
N ASP A 3 -26.82 -19.43 -0.48
CA ASP A 3 -25.76 -19.89 -1.35
C ASP A 3 -24.45 -19.85 -0.55
N GLU A 4 -23.72 -20.94 -0.51
CA GLU A 4 -22.41 -21.02 0.17
C GLU A 4 -21.32 -20.18 -0.50
N SER A 5 -21.61 -19.57 -1.67
CA SER A 5 -20.73 -18.68 -2.41
C SER A 5 -20.78 -17.20 -1.97
N ALA A 6 -21.53 -16.86 -0.90
CA ALA A 6 -21.62 -15.49 -0.42
C ALA A 6 -20.28 -15.00 0.14
N VAL A 7 -19.63 -14.10 -0.57
CA VAL A 7 -18.43 -13.41 -0.09
C VAL A 7 -18.87 -12.08 0.53
N ASN A 8 -18.56 -11.87 1.81
CA ASN A 8 -18.88 -10.64 2.55
C ASN A 8 -20.37 -10.23 2.53
N GLY A 9 -21.28 -11.20 2.54
CA GLY A 9 -22.71 -10.96 2.57
C GLY A 9 -23.36 -10.73 1.21
N TYR A 10 -22.62 -10.78 0.12
CA TYR A 10 -23.14 -10.73 -1.23
C TYR A 10 -23.42 -12.15 -1.75
N HIS A 11 -24.59 -12.33 -2.35
CA HIS A 11 -24.91 -13.53 -3.12
C HIS A 11 -24.67 -13.26 -4.59
N THR A 12 -23.86 -14.09 -5.25
CA THR A 12 -23.64 -14.00 -6.69
C THR A 12 -24.77 -14.73 -7.42
N ILE A 13 -25.58 -13.98 -8.15
CA ILE A 13 -26.60 -14.53 -9.05
C ILE A 13 -26.00 -14.48 -10.47
N GLY A 14 -25.07 -15.40 -10.78
CA GLY A 14 -24.37 -15.48 -12.04
C GLY A 14 -22.85 -15.31 -11.89
N GLU A 15 -22.12 -15.55 -12.96
CA GLU A 15 -20.66 -15.37 -12.98
C GLU A 15 -20.30 -13.93 -13.38
N ILE A 16 -19.36 -13.31 -12.64
CA ILE A 16 -18.81 -11.99 -12.97
C ILE A 16 -18.18 -12.03 -14.36
N GLY A 17 -18.54 -11.07 -15.23
CA GLY A 17 -18.04 -10.99 -16.60
C GLY A 17 -18.70 -11.90 -17.62
N LYS A 18 -19.65 -12.74 -17.21
CA LYS A 18 -20.56 -13.42 -18.11
C LYS A 18 -21.93 -12.75 -18.12
N THR A 19 -22.52 -12.64 -19.29
CA THR A 19 -23.90 -12.21 -19.45
C THR A 19 -24.79 -13.14 -18.64
N ALA A 20 -25.44 -12.63 -17.62
CA ALA A 20 -26.51 -13.35 -16.94
C ALA A 20 -27.70 -13.34 -17.90
N ASN A 21 -27.76 -14.33 -18.80
CA ASN A 21 -28.97 -14.54 -19.57
C ASN A 21 -30.12 -14.75 -18.59
N GLY A 22 -30.90 -13.67 -18.38
CA GLY A 22 -32.22 -13.78 -17.83
C GLY A 22 -32.35 -13.85 -16.31
N VAL A 23 -31.66 -12.99 -15.54
CA VAL A 23 -32.21 -12.67 -14.22
C VAL A 23 -33.48 -11.88 -14.43
N HIS A 24 -34.61 -12.54 -14.13
CA HIS A 24 -35.94 -12.05 -14.41
C HIS A 24 -36.73 -11.97 -13.11
N ILE A 25 -37.27 -10.80 -12.80
CA ILE A 25 -38.05 -10.55 -11.62
C ILE A 25 -39.53 -10.33 -12.07
N GLU A 26 -40.40 -11.20 -11.64
CA GLU A 26 -41.86 -11.05 -11.83
C GLU A 26 -42.49 -10.52 -10.54
N ASN A 27 -43.00 -9.29 -10.58
CA ASN A 27 -43.64 -8.63 -9.43
C ASN A 27 -45.13 -8.32 -9.73
N ASN A 28 -45.90 -9.32 -10.04
CA ASN A 28 -47.31 -9.17 -10.45
C ASN A 28 -48.26 -8.79 -9.31
N ASN A 29 -47.89 -9.10 -8.06
CA ASN A 29 -48.77 -8.95 -6.90
C ASN A 29 -48.42 -7.75 -6.00
N GLY A 30 -47.66 -6.80 -6.49
CA GLY A 30 -47.32 -5.60 -5.75
C GLY A 30 -46.34 -5.82 -4.58
N GLY A 31 -45.58 -6.91 -4.62
CA GLY A 31 -44.56 -7.21 -3.61
C GLY A 31 -43.44 -6.13 -3.58
N LYS A 32 -42.74 -6.10 -2.46
CA LYS A 32 -41.56 -5.25 -2.31
C LYS A 32 -40.31 -6.10 -2.32
N LEU A 33 -39.36 -5.78 -3.17
CA LEU A 33 -38.05 -6.41 -3.24
C LEU A 33 -36.95 -5.34 -3.12
N HIS A 34 -36.06 -5.55 -2.18
CA HIS A 34 -34.87 -4.70 -2.03
C HIS A 34 -33.64 -5.50 -2.43
N LEU A 35 -32.90 -5.00 -3.41
CA LEU A 35 -31.62 -5.50 -3.84
C LEU A 35 -30.54 -4.58 -3.27
N ASN A 36 -29.76 -5.05 -2.32
CA ASN A 36 -28.73 -4.25 -1.66
C ASN A 36 -27.66 -3.76 -2.64
N ALA A 37 -27.25 -4.63 -3.57
CA ALA A 37 -26.26 -4.31 -4.58
C ALA A 37 -26.44 -5.14 -5.85
N TRP A 38 -26.02 -4.61 -6.97
CA TRP A 38 -26.01 -5.30 -8.25
C TRP A 38 -24.80 -4.92 -9.08
N TYR A 39 -24.27 -5.87 -9.85
CA TYR A 39 -23.16 -5.67 -10.77
C TYR A 39 -23.63 -5.71 -12.22
N PHE A 40 -23.20 -4.74 -13.01
CA PHE A 40 -23.39 -4.70 -14.45
C PHE A 40 -22.04 -4.72 -15.19
N ASN A 41 -22.00 -5.50 -16.26
CA ASN A 41 -20.77 -5.77 -17.02
C ASN A 41 -20.37 -4.67 -18.01
N LYS A 42 -21.16 -3.59 -18.10
CA LYS A 42 -20.95 -2.46 -19.00
C LYS A 42 -21.52 -1.18 -18.39
N GLU A 43 -21.07 -0.03 -18.91
CA GLU A 43 -21.47 1.31 -18.45
C GLU A 43 -22.94 1.69 -18.74
N ASP A 44 -23.50 1.21 -19.83
CA ASP A 44 -24.94 1.31 -20.15
C ASP A 44 -25.31 0.27 -21.24
N PHE A 45 -26.61 0.06 -21.49
CA PHE A 45 -27.14 -0.80 -22.53
C PHE A 45 -27.97 0.01 -23.52
N THR A 46 -27.36 0.41 -24.64
CA THR A 46 -27.95 1.38 -25.57
C THR A 46 -29.02 0.76 -26.46
N THR A 47 -28.87 -0.50 -26.85
CA THR A 47 -29.83 -1.18 -27.74
C THR A 47 -30.81 -2.04 -26.96
N GLN A 48 -31.99 -2.27 -27.55
CA GLN A 48 -33.02 -3.13 -26.97
C GLN A 48 -32.53 -4.57 -26.82
N GLU A 49 -31.73 -5.06 -27.77
CA GLU A 49 -31.15 -6.39 -27.74
C GLU A 49 -30.10 -6.52 -26.61
N GLU A 50 -29.23 -5.51 -26.42
CA GLU A 50 -28.30 -5.50 -25.28
C GLU A 50 -29.05 -5.56 -23.94
N ARG A 51 -30.17 -4.81 -23.81
CA ARG A 51 -30.97 -4.81 -22.59
C ARG A 51 -31.62 -6.17 -22.32
N LYS A 52 -32.19 -6.82 -23.35
CA LYS A 52 -32.75 -8.17 -23.20
C LYS A 52 -31.74 -9.17 -22.67
N ASN A 53 -30.48 -9.03 -23.07
CA ASN A 53 -29.42 -9.99 -22.76
C ASN A 53 -28.64 -9.66 -21.48
N ASN A 54 -28.57 -8.37 -21.09
CA ASN A 54 -27.61 -7.94 -20.05
C ASN A 54 -28.28 -7.14 -18.92
N ALA A 55 -29.44 -6.54 -19.13
CA ALA A 55 -30.12 -5.78 -18.07
C ALA A 55 -30.76 -6.73 -17.04
N LEU A 56 -31.02 -6.20 -15.85
CA LEU A 56 -31.89 -6.84 -14.90
C LEU A 56 -33.33 -6.70 -15.44
N LEU A 57 -33.97 -7.83 -15.76
CA LEU A 57 -35.32 -7.82 -16.33
C LEU A 57 -36.37 -7.81 -15.21
N VAL A 58 -37.26 -6.85 -15.26
CA VAL A 58 -38.33 -6.65 -14.27
C VAL A 58 -39.67 -6.50 -14.99
N ASN A 59 -40.66 -7.29 -14.58
CA ASN A 59 -42.03 -7.13 -15.04
C ASN A 59 -43.00 -6.93 -13.86
N GLY A 60 -44.08 -6.25 -14.13
CA GLY A 60 -45.15 -6.00 -13.14
C GLY A 60 -45.00 -4.71 -12.38
N ASN A 61 -45.06 -4.70 -11.05
CA ASN A 61 -44.99 -3.49 -10.24
C ASN A 61 -43.53 -3.02 -10.05
N TYR A 62 -43.05 -2.10 -10.86
CA TYR A 62 -41.70 -1.53 -10.81
C TYR A 62 -41.44 -0.74 -9.52
N ALA A 63 -42.43 -0.02 -9.01
CA ALA A 63 -42.27 0.83 -7.82
C ALA A 63 -41.92 0.02 -6.56
N GLY A 64 -42.31 -1.28 -6.53
CA GLY A 64 -41.97 -2.19 -5.44
C GLY A 64 -40.51 -2.68 -5.46
N ILE A 65 -39.75 -2.39 -6.53
CA ILE A 65 -38.35 -2.80 -6.66
C ILE A 65 -37.48 -1.63 -6.23
N THR A 66 -36.57 -1.89 -5.29
CA THR A 66 -35.54 -0.93 -4.88
C THR A 66 -34.16 -1.50 -5.09
N LEU A 67 -33.26 -0.69 -5.64
CA LEU A 67 -31.87 -1.04 -5.91
C LEU A 67 -30.95 -0.10 -5.11
N GLY A 68 -30.05 -0.68 -4.33
CA GLY A 68 -29.03 0.01 -3.56
C GLY A 68 -27.80 0.35 -4.39
N ASP A 69 -26.64 -0.17 -4.00
CA ASP A 69 -25.39 0.12 -4.70
C ASP A 69 -25.32 -0.59 -6.07
N VAL A 70 -24.80 0.10 -7.05
CA VAL A 70 -24.63 -0.42 -8.42
C VAL A 70 -23.15 -0.41 -8.76
N PHE A 71 -22.60 -1.56 -9.03
CA PHE A 71 -21.21 -1.72 -9.45
C PHE A 71 -21.16 -1.91 -10.96
N VAL A 72 -20.39 -1.05 -11.60
CA VAL A 72 -20.32 -0.97 -13.07
C VAL A 72 -18.92 -1.34 -13.54
N ASN A 73 -18.85 -2.28 -14.48
CA ASN A 73 -17.62 -2.51 -15.23
C ASN A 73 -17.45 -1.38 -16.26
N THR A 74 -16.25 -0.81 -16.31
CA THR A 74 -15.93 0.38 -17.10
C THR A 74 -15.22 0.03 -18.42
N GLN A 75 -15.53 -1.12 -18.99
CA GLN A 75 -15.01 -1.50 -20.31
C GLN A 75 -15.53 -0.55 -21.40
N GLY A 76 -14.62 0.15 -22.05
CA GLY A 76 -15.00 1.08 -23.12
C GLY A 76 -15.57 2.41 -22.64
N LEU A 77 -15.45 2.69 -21.34
CA LEU A 77 -15.88 3.96 -20.76
C LEU A 77 -15.06 5.12 -21.35
N ASP A 78 -15.78 6.13 -21.81
CA ASP A 78 -15.25 7.40 -22.28
C ASP A 78 -15.68 8.51 -21.32
N VAL A 79 -14.71 9.24 -20.76
CA VAL A 79 -14.96 10.31 -19.79
C VAL A 79 -15.71 11.50 -20.37
N ASP A 80 -15.69 11.68 -21.69
CA ASP A 80 -16.37 12.77 -22.38
C ASP A 80 -17.82 12.43 -22.78
N LYS A 81 -18.22 11.16 -22.60
CA LYS A 81 -19.54 10.65 -22.97
C LYS A 81 -20.52 10.68 -21.80
N THR A 82 -21.79 10.91 -22.12
CA THR A 82 -22.91 10.76 -21.18
C THR A 82 -23.52 9.38 -21.30
N TYR A 83 -23.78 8.73 -20.18
CA TYR A 83 -24.36 7.41 -20.04
C TYR A 83 -25.71 7.50 -19.32
N ASN A 84 -26.54 6.46 -19.43
CA ASN A 84 -27.83 6.42 -18.77
C ASN A 84 -27.98 5.14 -17.93
N ALA A 85 -27.92 5.27 -16.61
CA ALA A 85 -28.05 4.17 -15.66
C ALA A 85 -29.46 3.49 -15.72
N ASN A 86 -30.49 4.19 -16.12
CA ASN A 86 -31.83 3.58 -16.23
C ASN A 86 -31.89 2.44 -17.26
N THR A 87 -30.91 2.35 -18.16
CA THR A 87 -30.78 1.25 -19.13
C THR A 87 -30.43 -0.08 -18.47
N PHE A 88 -29.94 -0.06 -17.21
CA PHE A 88 -29.63 -1.27 -16.46
C PHE A 88 -30.86 -2.11 -16.09
N ILE A 89 -32.04 -1.51 -16.10
CA ILE A 89 -33.30 -2.21 -15.80
C ILE A 89 -34.23 -2.12 -16.99
N ALA A 90 -34.67 -3.28 -17.45
CA ALA A 90 -35.58 -3.37 -18.60
C ALA A 90 -36.76 -4.31 -18.32
N ASP A 91 -37.80 -4.21 -19.14
CA ASP A 91 -38.85 -5.23 -19.19
C ASP A 91 -38.41 -6.44 -20.06
N LYS A 92 -39.25 -7.48 -20.12
CA LYS A 92 -39.00 -8.68 -20.94
C LYS A 92 -38.79 -8.37 -22.43
N ASP A 93 -39.31 -7.26 -22.92
CA ASP A 93 -39.18 -6.84 -24.30
C ASP A 93 -37.97 -5.93 -24.54
N GLY A 94 -37.21 -5.63 -23.48
CA GLY A 94 -36.02 -4.79 -23.51
C GLY A 94 -36.31 -3.28 -23.48
N ASN A 95 -37.53 -2.86 -23.12
CA ASN A 95 -37.82 -1.45 -22.91
C ASN A 95 -37.27 -0.98 -21.57
N ILE A 96 -36.75 0.23 -21.51
CA ILE A 96 -36.18 0.82 -20.29
C ILE A 96 -37.30 1.04 -19.26
N VAL A 97 -37.11 0.48 -18.06
CA VAL A 97 -38.00 0.68 -16.91
C VAL A 97 -37.25 1.10 -15.65
N GLY A 98 -35.94 1.34 -15.78
CA GLY A 98 -35.08 1.76 -14.67
C GLY A 98 -35.50 3.08 -14.04
N ASP A 99 -36.16 3.97 -14.78
CA ASP A 99 -36.72 5.22 -14.29
C ASP A 99 -37.96 5.04 -13.39
N LYS A 100 -38.55 3.83 -13.37
CA LYS A 100 -39.77 3.48 -12.62
C LYS A 100 -39.51 2.80 -11.29
N ILE A 101 -38.32 2.24 -11.09
CA ILE A 101 -37.92 1.63 -9.82
C ILE A 101 -37.64 2.67 -8.73
N ASN A 102 -37.32 2.24 -7.52
CA ASN A 102 -37.05 3.12 -6.36
C ASN A 102 -38.21 4.11 -6.11
N ASN A 103 -39.43 3.63 -6.12
CA ASN A 103 -40.64 4.46 -6.01
C ASN A 103 -40.73 5.52 -7.12
N GLY A 104 -40.32 5.20 -8.33
CA GLY A 104 -40.33 6.14 -9.46
C GLY A 104 -39.17 7.13 -9.45
N GLN A 105 -38.19 7.02 -8.58
CA GLN A 105 -36.99 7.90 -8.54
C GLN A 105 -35.92 7.51 -9.58
N GLY A 106 -35.97 6.26 -10.05
CA GLY A 106 -34.94 5.70 -10.93
C GLY A 106 -33.67 5.30 -10.20
N ILE A 107 -32.61 5.04 -10.94
CA ILE A 107 -31.33 4.68 -10.39
C ILE A 107 -30.62 5.91 -9.86
N ASP A 108 -30.20 5.89 -8.59
CA ASP A 108 -29.45 6.96 -7.96
C ASP A 108 -27.97 6.91 -8.42
N VAL A 109 -27.54 7.93 -9.15
CA VAL A 109 -26.17 8.06 -9.67
C VAL A 109 -25.13 8.10 -8.53
N ASN A 110 -25.49 8.61 -7.35
CA ASN A 110 -24.58 8.65 -6.19
C ASN A 110 -24.28 7.24 -5.62
N LYS A 111 -25.06 6.25 -6.01
CA LYS A 111 -24.87 4.84 -5.65
C LYS A 111 -24.19 4.02 -6.76
N LEU A 112 -23.78 4.68 -7.84
CA LEU A 112 -22.98 4.04 -8.88
C LEU A 112 -21.51 4.04 -8.49
N HIS A 113 -20.88 2.89 -8.62
CA HIS A 113 -19.48 2.68 -8.30
C HIS A 113 -18.77 2.01 -9.47
N SER A 114 -17.66 2.56 -9.90
CA SER A 114 -16.72 1.85 -10.76
C SER A 114 -16.12 0.66 -10.00
N VAL A 115 -16.13 -0.51 -10.58
CA VAL A 115 -15.58 -1.72 -9.94
C VAL A 115 -14.14 -1.53 -9.47
N SER A 116 -13.31 -0.90 -10.30
CA SER A 116 -11.92 -0.61 -9.96
C SER A 116 -11.74 0.55 -8.97
N GLY A 117 -12.77 1.41 -8.79
CA GLY A 117 -12.69 2.66 -8.06
C GLY A 117 -11.97 3.80 -8.78
N ILE A 118 -11.39 3.53 -9.97
CA ILE A 118 -10.62 4.53 -10.74
C ILE A 118 -11.49 5.66 -11.26
N TYR A 119 -12.78 5.38 -11.49
CA TYR A 119 -13.73 6.38 -11.92
C TYR A 119 -14.72 6.72 -10.81
N LYS A 120 -15.10 7.98 -10.72
CA LYS A 120 -16.28 8.46 -10.02
C LYS A 120 -17.34 8.79 -11.04
N PHE A 121 -18.60 8.59 -10.68
CA PHE A 121 -19.73 8.94 -11.52
C PHE A 121 -20.41 10.18 -10.96
N GLU A 122 -20.69 11.12 -11.84
CA GLU A 122 -21.36 12.38 -11.51
C GLU A 122 -22.66 12.49 -12.29
N ASN A 123 -23.71 12.99 -11.62
CA ASN A 123 -24.99 13.25 -12.27
C ASN A 123 -24.80 14.34 -13.33
N PHE A 124 -25.30 14.08 -14.53
CA PHE A 124 -25.16 14.99 -15.67
C PHE A 124 -26.46 15.08 -16.47
N GLY A 125 -27.25 16.11 -16.18
CA GLY A 125 -28.48 16.42 -16.91
C GLY A 125 -29.70 15.73 -16.36
N GLY A 126 -30.21 14.72 -17.07
CA GLY A 126 -31.46 14.05 -16.76
C GLY A 126 -31.41 13.02 -15.64
N LYS A 127 -32.58 12.49 -15.29
CA LYS A 127 -32.75 11.44 -14.31
C LYS A 127 -32.02 10.15 -14.73
N GLY A 128 -31.03 9.72 -13.93
CA GLY A 128 -30.19 8.56 -14.21
C GLY A 128 -29.08 8.80 -15.25
N GLU A 129 -28.95 10.00 -15.79
CA GLU A 129 -27.85 10.35 -16.70
C GLU A 129 -26.59 10.68 -15.89
N TYR A 130 -25.44 10.19 -16.34
CA TYR A 130 -24.18 10.37 -15.65
C TYR A 130 -22.98 10.47 -16.59
N ARG A 131 -21.92 11.07 -16.07
CA ARG A 131 -20.58 11.07 -16.66
C ARG A 131 -19.59 10.48 -15.69
N ALA A 132 -18.50 9.96 -16.24
CA ALA A 132 -17.39 9.46 -15.46
C ALA A 132 -16.26 10.47 -15.41
N ILE A 133 -15.66 10.63 -14.24
CA ILE A 133 -14.43 11.37 -14.05
C ILE A 133 -13.38 10.45 -13.43
N ILE A 134 -12.07 10.72 -13.71
CA ILE A 134 -10.99 9.94 -13.11
C ILE A 134 -10.87 10.27 -11.63
N ASN A 135 -10.98 9.25 -10.80
CA ASN A 135 -10.74 9.34 -9.36
C ASN A 135 -9.26 9.24 -9.05
N ARG A 136 -8.57 10.37 -9.06
CA ARG A 136 -7.11 10.42 -8.84
C ARG A 136 -6.68 9.90 -7.47
N ASP A 137 -7.55 9.92 -6.48
CA ASP A 137 -7.27 9.45 -5.12
C ASP A 137 -7.25 7.92 -5.02
N GLU A 138 -7.88 7.23 -5.97
CA GLU A 138 -7.90 5.77 -6.09
C GLU A 138 -6.78 5.20 -6.97
N LEU A 139 -5.94 6.04 -7.56
CA LEU A 139 -4.84 5.59 -8.40
C LEU A 139 -3.75 4.90 -7.55
N SER A 140 -3.50 3.65 -7.86
CA SER A 140 -2.61 2.77 -7.11
C SER A 140 -1.16 3.23 -7.11
N GLY A 141 -0.70 3.87 -8.17
CA GLY A 141 0.71 4.28 -8.32
C GLY A 141 1.14 5.38 -7.37
N LYS A 142 0.30 6.37 -7.11
CA LYS A 142 0.60 7.42 -6.11
C LYS A 142 0.74 6.81 -4.72
N THR A 143 -0.20 5.98 -4.33
CA THR A 143 -0.21 5.30 -3.03
C THR A 143 0.98 4.36 -2.89
N LEU A 144 1.32 3.60 -3.93
CA LEU A 144 2.50 2.76 -3.97
C LEU A 144 3.79 3.57 -3.76
N ALA A 145 3.96 4.65 -4.52
CA ALA A 145 5.14 5.51 -4.39
C ALA A 145 5.28 6.06 -2.97
N GLN A 146 4.22 6.62 -2.40
CA GLN A 146 4.21 7.11 -1.02
C GLN A 146 4.53 5.99 -0.01
N SER A 147 3.95 4.80 -0.17
CA SER A 147 4.21 3.66 0.72
C SER A 147 5.67 3.23 0.70
N ILE A 148 6.29 3.17 -0.47
CA ILE A 148 7.71 2.85 -0.63
C ILE A 148 8.59 3.93 0.02
N ILE A 149 8.28 5.21 -0.21
CA ILE A 149 9.00 6.35 0.37
C ILE A 149 9.00 6.27 1.90
N TYR A 150 7.83 6.12 2.52
CA TYR A 150 7.71 6.04 3.97
C TYR A 150 8.47 4.83 4.53
N SER A 151 8.36 3.66 3.89
CA SER A 151 9.10 2.45 4.28
C SER A 151 10.61 2.68 4.23
N GLN A 152 11.11 3.31 3.17
CA GLN A 152 12.52 3.61 3.01
C GLN A 152 13.03 4.58 4.07
N ARG A 153 12.27 5.64 4.37
CA ARG A 153 12.65 6.59 5.43
C ARG A 153 12.75 5.90 6.78
N VAL A 154 11.73 5.14 7.18
CA VAL A 154 11.71 4.44 8.46
C VAL A 154 12.87 3.44 8.54
N ARG A 155 13.09 2.65 7.49
CA ARG A 155 14.21 1.71 7.42
C ARG A 155 15.57 2.39 7.52
N ASN A 156 15.81 3.48 6.78
CA ASN A 156 17.08 4.21 6.84
C ASN A 156 17.39 4.74 8.24
N VAL A 157 16.39 5.30 8.91
CA VAL A 157 16.54 5.80 10.28
C VAL A 157 16.90 4.65 11.23
N ASN A 158 16.19 3.53 11.13
CA ASN A 158 16.41 2.37 12.00
C ASN A 158 17.76 1.70 11.73
N LEU A 159 18.12 1.46 10.47
CA LEU A 159 19.42 0.87 10.12
C LEU A 159 20.59 1.74 10.58
N SER A 160 20.54 3.04 10.37
CA SER A 160 21.58 3.95 10.85
C SER A 160 21.72 3.90 12.37
N ARG A 161 20.62 3.81 13.11
CA ARG A 161 20.63 3.66 14.57
C ARG A 161 21.25 2.34 15.00
N ILE A 162 20.78 1.22 14.43
CA ILE A 162 21.26 -0.12 14.75
C ILE A 162 22.77 -0.23 14.46
N LEU A 163 23.22 0.21 13.29
CA LEU A 163 24.63 0.17 12.91
C LEU A 163 25.51 0.98 13.85
N ARG A 164 25.05 2.16 14.27
CA ARG A 164 25.78 2.99 15.23
C ARG A 164 25.83 2.35 16.61
N GLU A 165 24.71 1.83 17.10
CA GLU A 165 24.66 1.17 18.42
C GLU A 165 25.56 -0.06 18.46
N ALA A 166 25.55 -0.90 17.42
CA ALA A 166 26.44 -2.03 17.28
C ALA A 166 27.90 -1.62 17.28
N THR A 167 28.27 -0.52 16.55
CA THR A 167 29.61 0.03 16.56
C THR A 167 30.02 0.48 17.96
N THR A 168 29.17 1.24 18.64
CA THR A 168 29.46 1.78 19.98
C THR A 168 29.71 0.64 20.98
N GLN A 169 28.90 -0.42 20.95
CA GLN A 169 29.07 -1.54 21.87
C GLN A 169 30.40 -2.28 21.68
N VAL A 170 30.82 -2.48 20.45
CA VAL A 170 32.01 -3.26 20.13
C VAL A 170 33.30 -2.44 20.34
N PHE A 171 33.31 -1.20 19.89
CA PHE A 171 34.55 -0.41 19.82
C PHE A 171 34.72 0.58 20.97
N VAL A 172 33.64 1.03 21.60
CA VAL A 172 33.70 1.96 22.73
C VAL A 172 33.72 1.23 24.07
N SER A 173 32.83 0.25 24.27
CA SER A 173 32.78 -0.52 25.53
C SER A 173 33.99 -1.46 25.74
N GLY A 174 34.73 -1.77 24.69
CA GLY A 174 35.95 -2.61 24.77
C GLY A 174 37.16 -1.88 25.34
N LYS A 175 37.15 -0.55 25.46
CA LYS A 175 38.22 0.27 26.05
C LYS A 175 38.07 0.46 27.57
N GLU A 176 36.85 0.31 28.11
CA GLU A 176 36.57 0.37 29.52
C GLU A 176 36.17 -1.03 30.03
N GLY A 177 37.13 -1.71 30.72
CA GLY A 177 36.80 -2.85 31.55
C GLY A 177 35.76 -2.39 32.59
N GLU A 178 34.57 -2.99 32.57
CA GLU A 178 33.50 -2.80 33.53
C GLU A 178 32.54 -1.61 33.34
N ALA A 179 32.05 -1.32 32.16
CA ALA A 179 30.75 -0.66 32.05
C ALA A 179 29.67 -1.76 32.10
N ASN A 180 29.00 -1.87 33.25
CA ASN A 180 27.92 -2.80 33.50
C ASN A 180 26.89 -2.79 32.37
N GLY A 181 26.93 -3.83 31.53
CA GLY A 181 25.90 -4.10 30.56
C GLY A 181 24.56 -4.40 31.23
N LYS A 182 23.76 -3.38 31.46
CA LYS A 182 22.35 -3.53 31.82
C LYS A 182 21.50 -2.77 30.84
N SER A 183 20.66 -3.55 30.20
CA SER A 183 19.51 -3.16 29.40
C SER A 183 19.76 -2.55 28.03
N LEU A 184 20.13 -3.39 27.13
CA LEU A 184 19.66 -3.28 25.75
C LEU A 184 18.44 -4.18 25.58
N SER A 185 17.52 -3.81 24.73
CA SER A 185 16.28 -4.54 24.46
C SER A 185 16.52 -6.02 24.11
N GLN A 186 15.50 -6.86 24.12
CA GLN A 186 15.59 -8.30 23.79
C GLN A 186 16.30 -8.64 22.47
N LEU A 187 16.51 -7.66 21.59
CA LEU A 187 17.32 -7.77 20.36
C LEU A 187 18.81 -7.95 20.61
N GLU A 188 19.32 -7.53 21.75
CA GLU A 188 20.75 -7.60 22.10
C GLU A 188 21.23 -9.00 22.52
N GLN A 189 20.33 -9.87 22.96
CA GLN A 189 20.65 -11.23 23.38
C GLN A 189 20.97 -12.18 22.20
N LEU A 190 20.77 -11.73 20.96
CA LEU A 190 21.01 -12.53 19.75
C LEU A 190 22.34 -12.22 19.06
N HIS A 191 23.20 -11.41 19.66
CA HIS A 191 24.52 -11.11 19.11
C HIS A 191 25.48 -12.28 19.30
N THR A 192 25.74 -13.04 18.27
CA THR A 192 26.91 -13.92 18.21
C THR A 192 28.15 -13.07 17.91
N ASN A 193 28.76 -12.51 18.95
CA ASN A 193 30.03 -11.82 18.82
C ASN A 193 31.16 -12.88 18.78
N HIS A 194 31.69 -13.18 17.61
CA HIS A 194 33.01 -13.76 17.47
C HIS A 194 34.06 -12.65 17.58
N ARG A 195 34.50 -12.37 18.78
CA ARG A 195 35.66 -11.52 19.04
C ARG A 195 36.92 -12.37 18.99
N ASP A 196 37.70 -12.24 17.93
CA ASP A 196 39.10 -12.62 17.92
C ASP A 196 39.85 -11.47 18.63
N GLU A 197 40.46 -11.71 19.78
CA GLU A 197 41.09 -10.69 20.64
C GLU A 197 42.21 -9.90 19.93
N ASN A 198 42.66 -10.36 18.77
CA ASN A 198 43.64 -9.68 17.90
C ASN A 198 43.05 -9.07 16.63
N SER A 199 41.73 -9.15 16.41
CA SER A 199 41.11 -8.69 15.17
C SER A 199 40.46 -7.30 15.35
N GLN A 200 40.91 -6.35 14.56
CA GLN A 200 40.25 -5.04 14.41
C GLN A 200 38.93 -5.13 13.63
N ASN A 201 38.52 -6.32 13.23
CA ASN A 201 37.31 -6.55 12.42
C ASN A 201 36.21 -7.20 13.29
N HIS A 202 34.98 -6.73 13.16
CA HIS A 202 33.82 -7.29 13.83
C HIS A 202 32.72 -7.55 12.84
N THR A 203 32.15 -8.76 12.88
CA THR A 203 31.00 -9.14 12.06
C THR A 203 29.83 -9.43 12.99
N PHE A 204 28.67 -8.90 12.68
CA PHE A 204 27.45 -9.13 13.43
C PHE A 204 26.27 -9.35 12.51
N VAL A 205 25.26 -10.06 13.03
CA VAL A 205 24.00 -10.36 12.37
C VAL A 205 22.88 -9.88 13.29
N ILE A 206 22.01 -9.04 12.77
CA ILE A 206 20.93 -8.44 13.57
C ILE A 206 19.60 -8.71 12.86
N PRO A 207 18.76 -9.59 13.39
CA PRO A 207 17.37 -9.66 12.99
C PRO A 207 16.64 -8.43 13.52
N TYR A 208 15.70 -7.91 12.74
CA TYR A 208 14.88 -6.79 13.19
C TYR A 208 13.41 -6.94 12.75
N TYR A 209 12.56 -6.32 13.51
CA TYR A 209 11.15 -6.18 13.20
C TYR A 209 10.76 -4.70 13.25
N GLN A 210 9.86 -4.30 12.37
CA GLN A 210 9.46 -2.92 12.22
C GLN A 210 7.95 -2.85 11.98
N ASN A 211 7.27 -2.04 12.76
CA ASN A 211 5.86 -1.75 12.61
C ASN A 211 5.68 -0.24 12.59
N PHE A 212 4.96 0.28 11.62
CA PHE A 212 4.61 1.69 11.58
C PHE A 212 3.30 1.94 10.84
N SER A 213 2.74 3.12 11.08
CA SER A 213 1.64 3.64 10.29
C SER A 213 1.94 5.06 9.84
N ALA A 214 1.50 5.41 8.63
CA ALA A 214 1.67 6.74 8.07
C ALA A 214 0.36 7.21 7.44
N ASP A 215 0.08 8.50 7.55
CA ASP A 215 -1.00 9.15 6.84
C ASP A 215 -0.50 9.58 5.46
N LEU A 216 -1.16 9.08 4.41
CA LEU A 216 -0.82 9.39 3.03
C LEU A 216 -1.65 10.57 2.46
N GLY A 217 -2.52 11.16 3.29
CA GLY A 217 -3.51 12.14 2.87
C GLY A 217 -4.78 11.50 2.28
N ASN A 218 -5.81 12.32 2.04
CA ASN A 218 -7.10 11.88 1.45
C ASN A 218 -7.72 10.66 2.15
N ASN A 219 -7.67 10.61 3.48
CA ASN A 219 -8.12 9.50 4.32
C ASN A 219 -7.38 8.16 4.09
N ALA A 220 -6.31 8.16 3.33
CA ALA A 220 -5.49 6.99 3.10
C ALA A 220 -4.47 6.82 4.24
N LYS A 221 -4.55 5.72 4.95
CA LYS A 221 -3.62 5.36 6.01
C LYS A 221 -2.88 4.08 5.66
N LEU A 222 -1.56 4.19 5.61
CA LEU A 222 -0.65 3.06 5.45
C LEU A 222 -0.44 2.39 6.82
N LYS A 223 -0.57 1.07 6.84
CA LYS A 223 -0.07 0.21 7.91
C LYS A 223 0.99 -0.71 7.33
N SER A 224 2.11 -0.83 8.02
CA SER A 224 3.23 -1.64 7.54
C SER A 224 3.81 -2.46 8.68
N ASN A 225 3.98 -3.74 8.41
CA ASN A 225 4.74 -4.67 9.23
C ASN A 225 5.88 -5.20 8.38
N SER A 226 7.09 -5.17 8.90
CA SER A 226 8.21 -5.77 8.20
C SER A 226 9.16 -6.48 9.16
N SER A 227 9.79 -7.51 8.65
CA SER A 227 10.84 -8.26 9.34
C SER A 227 12.02 -8.44 8.41
N GLY A 228 13.22 -8.38 8.96
CA GLY A 228 14.42 -8.46 8.16
C GLY A 228 15.62 -8.91 8.95
N MET A 229 16.73 -9.00 8.25
CA MET A 229 18.02 -9.34 8.82
C MET A 229 19.10 -8.45 8.20
N LEU A 230 19.94 -7.90 9.06
CA LEU A 230 21.12 -7.11 8.71
C LEU A 230 22.36 -7.93 9.04
N ILE A 231 23.29 -7.98 8.11
CA ILE A 231 24.63 -8.52 8.30
C ILE A 231 25.61 -7.38 8.03
N ALA A 232 26.52 -7.13 8.96
CA ALA A 232 27.52 -6.08 8.81
C ALA A 232 28.90 -6.55 9.29
N THR A 233 29.93 -6.08 8.60
CA THR A 233 31.31 -6.21 9.00
C THR A 233 31.92 -4.83 9.15
N GLN A 234 32.49 -4.55 10.29
CA GLN A 234 33.09 -3.26 10.63
C GLN A 234 34.55 -3.43 11.02
N ARG A 235 35.35 -2.42 10.71
CA ARG A 235 36.76 -2.36 11.05
C ARG A 235 37.11 -1.01 11.64
N GLU A 236 37.85 -1.03 12.76
CA GLU A 236 38.46 0.15 13.34
C GLU A 236 39.63 0.63 12.45
N LEU A 237 39.64 1.90 12.15
CA LEU A 237 40.72 2.53 11.37
C LEU A 237 41.88 2.91 12.27
N PRO A 238 43.14 2.85 11.77
CA PRO A 238 44.31 3.27 12.53
C PRO A 238 44.19 4.69 13.03
N ASN A 239 44.92 5.02 14.11
CA ASN A 239 45.00 6.37 14.68
C ASN A 239 43.63 6.99 15.09
N ASP A 240 42.72 6.17 15.57
CA ASP A 240 41.39 6.60 16.02
C ASP A 240 40.57 7.35 14.95
N TYR A 241 40.83 7.10 13.67
CA TYR A 241 40.06 7.68 12.56
C TYR A 241 38.62 7.14 12.45
N GLY A 242 38.15 6.39 13.46
CA GLY A 242 36.80 5.87 13.52
C GLY A 242 36.68 4.45 12.97
N VAL A 243 35.43 4.06 12.70
CA VAL A 243 35.05 2.70 12.29
C VAL A 243 34.38 2.75 10.93
N LEU A 244 34.95 2.05 9.97
CA LEU A 244 34.37 1.84 8.65
C LEU A 244 33.72 0.47 8.57
N GLY A 245 32.53 0.37 7.94
CA GLY A 245 31.84 -0.89 7.76
C GLY A 245 31.14 -1.02 6.42
N ILE A 246 30.92 -2.26 6.05
CA ILE A 246 30.02 -2.65 4.97
C ILE A 246 28.86 -3.43 5.57
N TYR A 247 27.69 -3.30 4.98
CA TYR A 247 26.53 -4.08 5.42
C TYR A 247 25.66 -4.49 4.25
N THR A 248 24.91 -5.56 4.45
CA THR A 248 23.87 -6.03 3.55
C THR A 248 22.72 -6.61 4.36
N GLY A 249 21.58 -6.73 3.74
CA GLY A 249 20.44 -7.33 4.39
C GLY A 249 19.24 -7.51 3.47
N PHE A 250 18.24 -8.11 4.04
CA PHE A 250 16.94 -8.25 3.38
C PHE A 250 15.81 -7.92 4.35
N GLU A 251 14.67 -7.56 3.79
CA GLU A 251 13.44 -7.28 4.53
C GLU A 251 12.25 -7.79 3.73
N ASN A 252 11.37 -8.51 4.40
CA ASN A 252 10.02 -8.80 3.92
C ASN A 252 9.06 -7.81 4.56
N ALA A 253 8.16 -7.22 3.78
CA ALA A 253 7.20 -6.26 4.26
C ALA A 253 5.79 -6.60 3.78
N GLU A 254 4.84 -6.51 4.70
CA GLU A 254 3.41 -6.55 4.45
C GLU A 254 2.84 -5.16 4.73
N GLN A 255 2.18 -4.59 3.74
CA GLN A 255 1.66 -3.22 3.80
C GLN A 255 0.22 -3.18 3.34
N LYS A 256 -0.61 -2.41 4.03
CA LYS A 256 -2.03 -2.25 3.69
C LYS A 256 -2.44 -0.79 3.68
N VAL A 257 -3.17 -0.41 2.64
CA VAL A 257 -3.81 0.90 2.53
C VAL A 257 -5.32 0.68 2.36
N ASN A 258 -6.04 0.76 3.47
CA ASN A 258 -7.44 0.35 3.52
C ASN A 258 -8.36 1.19 2.62
N ALA A 259 -8.13 2.51 2.53
CA ALA A 259 -9.00 3.40 1.74
C ALA A 259 -9.01 3.05 0.25
N GLN A 260 -7.86 2.68 -0.32
CA GLN A 260 -7.74 2.24 -1.70
C GLN A 260 -7.81 0.72 -1.85
N ARG A 261 -8.01 -0.04 -0.78
CA ARG A 261 -8.07 -1.51 -0.78
C ARG A 261 -6.83 -2.14 -1.43
N LEU A 262 -5.65 -1.58 -1.08
CA LEU A 262 -4.36 -2.02 -1.59
C LEU A 262 -3.63 -2.83 -0.54
N ASP A 263 -3.19 -4.02 -0.93
CA ASP A 263 -2.19 -4.82 -0.25
C ASP A 263 -0.88 -4.74 -1.06
N LEU A 264 0.23 -4.48 -0.37
CA LEU A 264 1.55 -4.25 -0.97
C LEU A 264 2.56 -5.12 -0.23
N ASP A 265 2.74 -6.33 -0.70
CA ASP A 265 3.60 -7.30 -0.05
C ASP A 265 4.89 -7.49 -0.85
N GLY A 266 5.98 -7.83 -0.18
CA GLY A 266 7.19 -8.17 -0.93
C GLY A 266 8.50 -7.94 -0.21
N ASN A 267 9.57 -8.10 -0.97
CA ASN A 267 10.91 -8.15 -0.47
C ASN A 267 11.72 -6.91 -0.83
N SER A 268 12.67 -6.60 0.02
CA SER A 268 13.70 -5.59 -0.24
C SER A 268 15.07 -6.19 0.08
N TYR A 269 16.02 -5.96 -0.79
CA TYR A 269 17.42 -6.32 -0.61
C TYR A 269 18.23 -5.04 -0.59
N TYR A 270 19.16 -4.92 0.32
CA TYR A 270 19.95 -3.71 0.45
C TYR A 270 21.41 -4.00 0.80
N ALA A 271 22.28 -3.09 0.41
CA ALA A 271 23.68 -3.08 0.78
C ALA A 271 24.18 -1.63 0.90
N GLY A 272 25.22 -1.43 1.71
CA GLY A 272 25.75 -0.09 1.89
C GLY A 272 27.04 -0.05 2.70
N LEU A 273 27.47 1.19 2.94
CA LEU A 273 28.65 1.52 3.73
C LEU A 273 28.20 2.31 4.96
N THR A 274 28.92 2.13 6.05
CA THR A 274 28.75 2.92 7.28
C THR A 274 30.11 3.42 7.76
N TYR A 275 30.13 4.63 8.27
CA TYR A 275 31.28 5.23 8.91
C TYR A 275 30.85 5.88 10.20
N ASN A 276 31.53 5.53 11.30
CA ASN A 276 31.27 6.07 12.63
C ASN A 276 32.57 6.65 13.16
N HIS A 277 32.52 7.85 13.70
CA HIS A 277 33.66 8.50 14.33
C HIS A 277 33.23 9.23 15.58
N SER A 278 33.92 8.94 16.68
CA SER A 278 33.82 9.67 17.93
C SER A 278 35.00 10.64 18.01
N PHE A 279 34.75 11.92 17.89
CA PHE A 279 35.81 12.93 17.80
C PHE A 279 36.11 13.64 19.12
N TYR A 280 35.32 13.37 20.16
CA TYR A 280 35.58 13.80 21.53
C TYR A 280 34.89 12.85 22.50
N GLU A 281 35.59 12.46 23.54
CA GLU A 281 35.09 11.57 24.58
C GLU A 281 35.60 12.03 25.93
N ASP A 282 34.71 12.16 26.93
CA ASP A 282 35.02 12.31 28.34
C ASP A 282 34.27 11.22 29.14
N ASP A 283 34.44 11.19 30.46
CA ASP A 283 33.88 10.14 31.33
C ASP A 283 32.36 9.93 31.16
N LEU A 284 31.64 10.95 30.74
CA LEU A 284 30.16 10.91 30.66
C LEU A 284 29.62 11.25 29.27
N THR A 285 30.44 11.84 28.39
CA THR A 285 29.93 12.41 27.13
C THR A 285 30.80 12.01 25.94
N THR A 286 30.16 11.50 24.90
CA THR A 286 30.81 11.20 23.62
C THR A 286 30.17 11.99 22.51
N TYR A 287 30.97 12.76 21.75
CA TYR A 287 30.51 13.43 20.53
C TYR A 287 30.81 12.54 19.31
N PHE A 288 29.84 12.37 18.45
CA PHE A 288 29.96 11.42 17.35
C PHE A 288 29.45 11.98 16.02
N MET A 289 29.95 11.41 14.94
CA MET A 289 29.43 11.50 13.59
C MET A 289 29.14 10.09 13.04
N ASN A 290 28.00 9.94 12.37
CA ASN A 290 27.63 8.72 11.67
C ASN A 290 27.27 9.05 10.23
N LEU A 291 27.89 8.37 9.27
CA LEU A 291 27.56 8.42 7.85
C LEU A 291 27.15 7.03 7.39
N THR A 292 26.07 6.94 6.64
CA THR A 292 25.57 5.67 6.10
C THR A 292 25.11 5.88 4.68
N THR A 293 25.55 5.04 3.76
CA THR A 293 25.04 4.99 2.39
C THR A 293 24.32 3.68 2.15
N LYS A 294 23.39 3.66 1.19
CA LYS A 294 22.58 2.47 0.92
C LYS A 294 22.19 2.41 -0.55
N LEU A 295 22.17 1.19 -1.08
CA LEU A 295 21.52 0.82 -2.33
C LEU A 295 20.44 -0.20 -2.01
N ASP A 296 19.27 -0.06 -2.65
CA ASP A 296 18.13 -0.93 -2.46
C ASP A 296 17.62 -1.51 -3.77
N TYR A 297 17.23 -2.76 -3.73
CA TYR A 297 16.33 -3.36 -4.72
C TYR A 297 15.06 -3.79 -4.02
N ILE A 298 13.92 -3.25 -4.47
CA ILE A 298 12.63 -3.44 -3.84
C ILE A 298 11.69 -4.07 -4.86
N GLU A 299 11.07 -5.15 -4.48
CA GLU A 299 10.01 -5.80 -5.24
C GLU A 299 8.74 -5.81 -4.40
N ARG A 300 7.64 -5.29 -4.95
CA ARG A 300 6.33 -5.23 -4.29
C ARG A 300 5.27 -5.82 -5.18
N ASP A 301 4.62 -6.85 -4.69
CA ASP A 301 3.39 -7.36 -5.26
C ASP A 301 2.24 -6.47 -4.80
N ILE A 302 1.53 -5.94 -5.77
CA ILE A 302 0.43 -5.02 -5.57
C ILE A 302 -0.84 -5.81 -5.81
N THR A 303 -1.73 -5.87 -4.84
CA THR A 303 -3.07 -6.41 -5.01
C THR A 303 -4.10 -5.34 -4.67
N LYS A 304 -4.92 -4.98 -5.65
CA LYS A 304 -6.05 -4.06 -5.46
C LYS A 304 -7.35 -4.83 -5.49
N THR A 305 -8.06 -4.84 -4.37
CA THR A 305 -9.39 -5.43 -4.27
C THR A 305 -10.43 -4.45 -4.80
N TYR A 306 -11.33 -4.93 -5.64
CA TYR A 306 -12.39 -4.13 -6.22
C TYR A 306 -13.46 -3.75 -5.20
N LEU A 307 -14.20 -2.69 -5.51
CA LEU A 307 -15.40 -2.31 -4.76
C LEU A 307 -16.42 -3.46 -4.80
N GLY A 308 -17.18 -3.62 -3.72
CA GLY A 308 -18.15 -4.69 -3.60
C GLY A 308 -17.55 -6.10 -3.47
N TYR A 309 -16.22 -6.22 -3.33
CA TYR A 309 -15.50 -7.50 -3.26
C TYR A 309 -15.75 -8.45 -4.45
N ILE A 310 -15.95 -7.85 -5.63
CA ILE A 310 -16.25 -8.58 -6.87
C ILE A 310 -15.02 -9.31 -7.43
N GLY A 311 -13.83 -8.92 -7.01
CA GLY A 311 -12.56 -9.50 -7.45
C GLY A 311 -11.38 -8.61 -7.09
N SER A 312 -10.24 -8.92 -7.65
CA SER A 312 -9.02 -8.15 -7.46
C SER A 312 -8.16 -8.15 -8.72
N VAL A 313 -7.21 -7.21 -8.77
CA VAL A 313 -6.16 -7.17 -9.79
C VAL A 313 -4.82 -7.12 -9.08
N SER A 314 -3.83 -7.76 -9.65
CA SER A 314 -2.47 -7.75 -9.12
C SER A 314 -1.44 -7.42 -10.18
N SER A 315 -0.32 -6.90 -9.73
CA SER A 315 0.88 -6.62 -10.52
C SER A 315 2.09 -6.56 -9.62
N THR A 316 3.29 -6.58 -10.18
CA THR A 316 4.53 -6.46 -9.41
C THR A 316 5.27 -5.19 -9.82
N ALA A 317 5.59 -4.35 -8.83
CA ALA A 317 6.42 -3.17 -9.00
C ALA A 317 7.86 -3.45 -8.56
N LYS A 318 8.83 -2.97 -9.36
CA LYS A 318 10.27 -3.08 -9.07
C LYS A 318 10.87 -1.69 -8.97
N VAL A 319 11.57 -1.44 -7.86
CA VAL A 319 12.16 -0.14 -7.55
C VAL A 319 13.62 -0.30 -7.15
N PHE A 320 14.47 0.52 -7.72
CA PHE A 320 15.85 0.70 -7.28
C PHE A 320 15.94 1.95 -6.43
N GLY A 321 16.50 1.81 -5.23
CA GLY A 321 16.70 2.92 -4.31
C GLY A 321 18.18 3.15 -4.04
N TYR A 322 18.51 4.38 -3.69
CA TYR A 322 19.79 4.76 -3.16
C TYR A 322 19.61 5.83 -2.09
N GLY A 323 20.49 5.84 -1.12
CA GLY A 323 20.35 6.78 -0.02
C GLY A 323 21.65 7.09 0.67
N ALA A 324 21.66 8.23 1.34
CA ALA A 324 22.72 8.64 2.24
C ALA A 324 22.11 9.26 3.50
N ASN A 325 22.67 8.94 4.65
CA ASN A 325 22.29 9.52 5.93
C ASN A 325 23.55 10.02 6.63
N ALA A 326 23.51 11.25 7.10
CA ALA A 326 24.57 11.86 7.90
C ALA A 326 23.98 12.35 9.21
N ARG A 327 24.62 12.05 10.33
CA ARG A 327 24.20 12.48 11.67
C ARG A 327 25.38 12.94 12.48
N VAL A 328 25.15 13.94 13.29
CA VAL A 328 26.06 14.36 14.35
C VAL A 328 25.28 14.49 15.65
N GLY A 329 25.91 14.17 16.75
CA GLY A 329 25.25 14.22 18.04
C GLY A 329 26.22 14.01 19.19
N LEU A 330 25.64 13.95 20.37
CA LEU A 330 26.35 13.58 21.58
C LEU A 330 25.57 12.51 22.33
N SER A 331 26.28 11.63 23.01
CA SER A 331 25.72 10.68 23.98
C SER A 331 26.18 11.09 25.35
N HIS A 332 25.26 11.33 26.29
CA HIS A 332 25.57 11.68 27.67
C HIS A 332 24.96 10.68 28.63
N TYR A 333 25.80 10.11 29.49
CA TYR A 333 25.36 9.18 30.52
C TYR A 333 25.02 9.92 31.82
N LEU A 334 23.87 9.64 32.36
CA LEU A 334 23.41 10.18 33.61
C LEU A 334 23.81 9.26 34.77
N LYS A 335 23.84 9.79 36.02
CA LYS A 335 24.23 9.05 37.24
C LYS A 335 23.38 7.80 37.52
N ASN A 336 22.24 7.63 36.86
CA ASN A 336 21.34 6.48 37.03
C ASN A 336 21.44 5.50 35.83
N ASP A 337 22.56 5.49 35.13
CA ASP A 337 22.82 4.69 33.92
C ASP A 337 21.89 5.01 32.73
N ALA A 338 21.07 6.03 32.82
CA ALA A 338 20.28 6.50 31.71
C ALA A 338 21.17 7.24 30.70
N LYS A 339 20.93 7.04 29.40
CA LYS A 339 21.66 7.66 28.30
C LYS A 339 20.75 8.62 27.53
N ILE A 340 21.18 9.86 27.40
CA ILE A 340 20.51 10.86 26.54
C ILE A 340 21.38 11.07 25.29
N THR A 341 20.77 10.99 24.12
CA THR A 341 21.50 11.12 22.84
C THR A 341 20.79 12.11 21.92
N PRO A 342 20.94 13.44 22.17
CA PRO A 342 20.50 14.42 21.19
C PRO A 342 21.34 14.34 19.93
N GLN A 343 20.67 14.38 18.79
CA GLN A 343 21.32 14.29 17.47
C GLN A 343 20.55 15.07 16.43
N ILE A 344 21.25 15.59 15.44
CA ILE A 344 20.70 16.17 14.22
C ILE A 344 21.23 15.41 13.03
N GLY A 345 20.42 15.26 12.01
CA GLY A 345 20.84 14.50 10.82
C GLY A 345 20.14 14.95 9.55
N PHE A 346 20.80 14.62 8.47
CA PHE A 346 20.34 14.79 7.11
C PHE A 346 20.14 13.42 6.47
N ASN A 347 19.03 13.24 5.75
CA ASN A 347 18.71 11.99 5.09
C ASN A 347 18.29 12.27 3.65
N TYR A 348 19.02 11.73 2.70
CA TYR A 348 18.72 11.79 1.28
C TYR A 348 18.31 10.42 0.76
N LEU A 349 17.22 10.37 -0.01
CA LEU A 349 16.70 9.18 -0.66
C LEU A 349 16.40 9.47 -2.12
N GLY A 350 16.95 8.68 -3.01
CA GLY A 350 16.59 8.64 -4.42
C GLY A 350 16.02 7.28 -4.77
N MET A 351 15.04 7.25 -5.66
CA MET A 351 14.40 6.01 -6.13
C MET A 351 14.08 6.10 -7.60
N HIS A 352 14.23 4.97 -8.28
CA HIS A 352 13.86 4.78 -9.66
C HIS A 352 12.90 3.59 -9.77
N SER A 353 11.65 3.83 -10.15
CA SER A 353 10.67 2.78 -10.39
C SER A 353 10.70 2.32 -11.84
N LYS A 354 10.66 1.00 -12.05
CA LYS A 354 10.38 0.43 -13.38
C LYS A 354 8.89 0.60 -13.71
N PRO A 355 8.51 0.65 -15.00
CA PRO A 355 7.11 0.72 -15.38
C PRO A 355 6.38 -0.57 -14.96
N PHE A 356 5.12 -0.44 -14.59
CA PHE A 356 4.22 -1.56 -14.35
C PHE A 356 2.80 -1.22 -14.76
N THR A 357 1.95 -2.23 -14.91
CA THR A 357 0.57 -2.06 -15.35
C THR A 357 -0.36 -2.92 -14.48
N LEU A 358 -1.46 -2.33 -14.05
CA LEU A 358 -2.61 -3.03 -13.49
C LEU A 358 -3.67 -3.17 -14.59
N ASN A 359 -3.97 -4.40 -14.98
CA ASN A 359 -5.00 -4.69 -15.97
C ASN A 359 -6.31 -5.02 -15.25
N HIS A 360 -7.21 -4.04 -15.19
CA HIS A 360 -8.47 -4.18 -14.50
C HIS A 360 -9.48 -5.01 -15.29
N LEU A 361 -10.46 -5.52 -14.57
CA LEU A 361 -11.60 -6.18 -15.16
C LEU A 361 -12.25 -5.26 -16.21
N GLY A 362 -12.58 -5.81 -17.38
CA GLY A 362 -13.18 -5.05 -18.46
C GLY A 362 -12.19 -4.27 -19.35
N GLY A 363 -10.90 -4.53 -19.23
CA GLY A 363 -9.89 -3.98 -20.14
C GLY A 363 -9.37 -2.58 -19.78
N THR A 364 -9.86 -1.97 -18.70
CA THR A 364 -9.27 -0.72 -18.17
C THR A 364 -7.85 -1.01 -17.67
N ARG A 365 -6.91 -0.12 -17.97
CA ARG A 365 -5.50 -0.27 -17.59
C ARG A 365 -5.01 0.95 -16.83
N GLU A 366 -4.43 0.72 -15.66
CA GLU A 366 -3.56 1.71 -15.00
C GLU A 366 -2.12 1.42 -15.44
N HIS A 367 -1.56 2.26 -16.28
CA HIS A 367 -0.18 2.14 -16.70
C HIS A 367 0.68 3.21 -16.02
N TYR A 368 1.72 2.76 -15.32
CA TYR A 368 2.67 3.62 -14.64
C TYR A 368 4.01 3.56 -15.36
N TYR A 369 4.44 4.71 -15.83
CA TYR A 369 5.73 4.87 -16.47
C TYR A 369 6.86 4.83 -15.43
N SER A 370 8.07 4.61 -15.90
CA SER A 370 9.27 4.76 -15.09
C SER A 370 9.34 6.17 -14.48
N GLN A 371 9.62 6.28 -13.19
CA GLN A 371 9.67 7.56 -12.47
C GLN A 371 10.87 7.61 -11.55
N ASN A 372 11.41 8.82 -11.38
CA ASN A 372 12.45 9.13 -10.41
C ASN A 372 11.86 9.96 -9.28
N PHE A 373 12.16 9.59 -8.05
CA PHE A 373 11.76 10.31 -6.85
C PHE A 373 13.00 10.65 -6.03
N ASN A 374 13.10 11.89 -5.56
CA ASN A 374 14.16 12.31 -4.66
C ASN A 374 13.56 13.00 -3.44
N PHE A 375 14.09 12.67 -2.26
CA PHE A 375 13.63 13.18 -0.97
C PHE A 375 14.81 13.58 -0.11
N VAL A 376 14.61 14.63 0.65
CA VAL A 376 15.58 15.18 1.60
C VAL A 376 14.94 15.24 2.98
#